data_cb459cd7938966f7fd3bab7ec1c63b47
#
_entry.id   cb459cd7938966f7fd3bab7ec1c63b47
#
_cell.length_a   1.000
_cell.length_b   1.000
_cell.length_c   1.000
_cell.angle_alpha   90.00
_cell.angle_beta   90.00
_cell.angle_gamma   90.00
#
_symmetry.space_group_name_H-M   'P 1'
#
loop_
_entity.id
_entity.type
_entity.pdbx_description
1 polymer ?
#
loop_
_entity_poly.entity_id
_entity_poly.type
_entity_poly.pdbx_seq_one_letter_code
_entity_poly.pdbx_strand_id
1 'polypeptide(L)'
;MNDFIFKKVFGEKGNEDILISFINAVLKRTKKEPIVEVEIIDNKQLTKELISDKTGIIDVRAKTSKGENIDIEVQLTDQGNMDKRTLFYWGKMYLENIKQGQDYTNLEKVITINILDFEFLGTENYQSSFHLWEDIEKDYMLTDMVEIHFLELPKFRKKKDKDYRDNHIERWLMFLEKDIPETTLKELISLDTAIGKAEQKIEYLSSDEETMRIYYERERSLHERANMISSAEKRGKLEVAKNLLDILDNETIALKTGLDIEEIKDLRVNNC
;
A
#
# COMPACT_ATOMS: atom_id res chain seq x y z
N MET A 1 -6.29 2.65 8.75
CA MET A 1 -4.98 2.91 9.47
C MET A 1 -4.07 3.66 8.52
N ASN A 2 -3.33 4.72 8.96
CA ASN A 2 -2.36 5.38 8.08
C ASN A 2 -0.97 4.70 8.12
N ASP A 3 -0.07 5.11 7.21
CA ASP A 3 1.27 4.56 7.06
C ASP A 3 2.13 4.67 8.34
N PHE A 4 2.01 5.78 9.06
CA PHE A 4 2.76 6.01 10.30
C PHE A 4 2.36 5.02 11.42
N ILE A 5 1.06 4.84 11.66
CA ILE A 5 0.56 3.88 12.67
C ILE A 5 0.88 2.45 12.24
N PHE A 6 0.72 2.14 10.93
CA PHE A 6 1.10 0.83 10.40
C PHE A 6 2.55 0.49 10.75
N LYS A 7 3.48 1.42 10.46
CA LYS A 7 4.90 1.24 10.80
C LYS A 7 5.14 1.06 12.29
N LYS A 8 4.43 1.80 13.13
CA LYS A 8 4.54 1.68 14.60
C LYS A 8 4.05 0.32 15.13
N VAL A 9 3.01 -0.22 14.53
CA VAL A 9 2.42 -1.50 14.94
C VAL A 9 3.21 -2.69 14.39
N PHE A 10 3.62 -2.65 13.12
CA PHE A 10 4.23 -3.79 12.44
C PHE A 10 5.76 -3.70 12.30
N GLY A 11 6.34 -2.51 12.36
CA GLY A 11 7.75 -2.26 12.05
C GLY A 11 8.63 -1.95 13.26
N GLU A 12 8.14 -1.98 14.48
CA GLU A 12 8.94 -1.81 15.69
C GLU A 12 9.42 -3.18 16.24
N LYS A 13 10.68 -3.23 16.67
CA LYS A 13 11.23 -4.41 17.34
C LYS A 13 10.39 -4.76 18.59
N GLY A 14 10.13 -6.03 18.78
CA GLY A 14 9.23 -6.55 19.80
C GLY A 14 7.81 -6.84 19.32
N ASN A 15 7.49 -6.49 18.05
CA ASN A 15 6.20 -6.76 17.42
C ASN A 15 6.31 -7.84 16.33
N GLU A 16 7.36 -8.67 16.37
CA GLU A 16 7.64 -9.69 15.34
C GLU A 16 6.49 -10.67 15.17
N ASP A 17 5.80 -11.02 16.25
CA ASP A 17 4.65 -11.93 16.22
C ASP A 17 3.42 -11.33 15.49
N ILE A 18 3.19 -10.03 15.63
CA ILE A 18 2.16 -9.29 14.90
C ILE A 18 2.51 -9.33 13.40
N LEU A 19 3.74 -9.00 13.06
CA LEU A 19 4.24 -8.98 11.70
C LEU A 19 4.19 -10.37 11.05
N ILE A 20 4.64 -11.42 11.76
CA ILE A 20 4.60 -12.81 11.29
C ILE A 20 3.17 -13.25 10.97
N SER A 21 2.21 -12.96 11.84
CA SER A 21 0.80 -13.31 11.61
C SER A 21 0.28 -12.66 10.32
N PHE A 22 0.53 -11.36 10.15
CA PHE A 22 0.12 -10.63 8.94
C PHE A 22 0.78 -11.18 7.68
N ILE A 23 2.11 -11.35 7.67
CA ILE A 23 2.84 -11.88 6.51
C ILE A 23 2.34 -13.27 6.13
N ASN A 24 2.15 -14.16 7.10
CA ASN A 24 1.62 -15.50 6.85
C ASN A 24 0.20 -15.49 6.28
N ALA A 25 -0.63 -14.54 6.69
CA ALA A 25 -1.96 -14.37 6.11
C ALA A 25 -1.87 -13.96 4.63
N VAL A 26 -0.97 -13.04 4.28
CA VAL A 26 -0.75 -12.59 2.89
C VAL A 26 -0.19 -13.72 2.03
N LEU A 27 0.85 -14.43 2.50
CA LEU A 27 1.60 -15.41 1.75
C LEU A 27 0.96 -16.81 1.71
N LYS A 28 -0.17 -17.04 2.39
CA LYS A 28 -0.83 -18.35 2.48
C LYS A 28 -1.08 -19.03 1.13
N ARG A 29 -1.31 -18.27 0.06
CA ARG A 29 -1.57 -18.78 -1.29
C ARG A 29 -0.30 -19.15 -2.05
N THR A 30 0.83 -18.53 -1.75
CA THR A 30 2.08 -18.68 -2.50
C THR A 30 3.12 -19.49 -1.73
N LYS A 31 3.01 -19.58 -0.41
CA LYS A 31 3.99 -20.25 0.45
C LYS A 31 3.40 -21.46 1.15
N LYS A 32 4.07 -22.61 1.00
CA LYS A 32 3.62 -23.89 1.62
C LYS A 32 3.90 -23.93 3.14
N GLU A 33 5.04 -23.40 3.55
CA GLU A 33 5.46 -23.40 4.94
C GLU A 33 5.32 -22.00 5.55
N PRO A 34 4.72 -21.88 6.75
CA PRO A 34 4.60 -20.59 7.39
C PRO A 34 5.96 -20.04 7.82
N ILE A 35 6.09 -18.73 7.81
CA ILE A 35 7.20 -18.01 8.43
C ILE A 35 7.01 -18.11 9.95
N VAL A 36 8.07 -18.53 10.65
CA VAL A 36 8.03 -18.69 12.11
C VAL A 36 8.90 -17.67 12.85
N GLU A 37 9.82 -17.04 12.12
CA GLU A 37 10.75 -16.06 12.68
C GLU A 37 11.09 -15.00 11.66
N VAL A 38 11.10 -13.74 12.09
CA VAL A 38 11.58 -12.60 11.32
C VAL A 38 12.44 -11.69 12.19
N GLU A 39 13.40 -11.03 11.58
CA GLU A 39 14.11 -9.90 12.15
C GLU A 39 13.57 -8.62 11.50
N ILE A 40 13.01 -7.71 12.31
CA ILE A 40 12.59 -6.39 11.84
C ILE A 40 13.83 -5.53 11.63
N ILE A 41 14.01 -5.04 10.40
CA ILE A 41 15.17 -4.23 10.01
C ILE A 41 14.83 -2.75 10.24
N ASP A 42 15.60 -2.09 11.11
CA ASP A 42 15.43 -0.66 11.36
C ASP A 42 15.87 0.16 10.13
N ASN A 43 14.94 0.90 9.56
CA ASN A 43 15.15 1.72 8.36
C ASN A 43 16.13 2.91 8.55
N LYS A 44 16.72 3.10 9.71
CA LYS A 44 17.67 4.20 9.96
C LYS A 44 18.91 4.18 9.04
N GLN A 45 19.30 3.04 8.50
CA GLN A 45 20.45 2.93 7.58
C GLN A 45 20.11 3.29 6.13
N LEU A 46 18.84 3.12 5.71
CA LEU A 46 18.36 3.50 4.36
C LEU A 46 18.03 5.00 4.26
N THR A 47 17.93 5.69 5.39
CA THR A 47 17.30 7.01 5.50
C THR A 47 18.11 8.16 4.91
N LYS A 48 19.43 8.08 4.75
CA LYS A 48 20.18 9.26 4.25
C LYS A 48 20.06 9.49 2.75
N GLU A 49 19.91 8.43 1.96
CA GLU A 49 19.72 8.53 0.51
C GLU A 49 18.27 8.63 0.08
N LEU A 50 17.35 8.01 0.84
CA LEU A 50 15.91 7.98 0.54
C LEU A 50 15.12 9.17 1.10
N ILE A 51 15.62 9.86 2.14
CA ILE A 51 15.01 11.10 2.66
C ILE A 51 15.15 12.25 1.63
N SER A 52 16.16 12.22 0.76
CA SER A 52 16.27 13.18 -0.35
C SER A 52 15.23 12.93 -1.45
N ASP A 53 14.73 11.71 -1.56
CA ASP A 53 13.65 11.34 -2.45
C ASP A 53 12.32 11.52 -1.69
N LYS A 54 11.65 12.64 -1.90
CA LYS A 54 10.44 13.12 -1.19
C LYS A 54 9.22 12.17 -1.23
N THR A 55 9.38 10.92 -1.67
CA THR A 55 8.27 10.03 -2.03
C THR A 55 8.30 8.62 -1.46
N GLY A 56 9.35 8.16 -0.77
CA GLY A 56 9.41 6.74 -0.46
C GLY A 56 10.06 6.39 0.86
N ILE A 57 9.32 6.45 1.95
CA ILE A 57 9.68 5.71 3.16
C ILE A 57 9.15 4.30 2.97
N ILE A 58 10.04 3.30 2.94
CA ILE A 58 9.67 1.89 3.07
C ILE A 58 9.05 1.75 4.46
N ASP A 59 7.81 1.28 4.53
CA ASP A 59 7.06 1.31 5.77
C ASP A 59 7.54 0.26 6.77
N VAL A 60 7.72 -1.01 6.35
CA VAL A 60 8.21 -2.10 7.19
C VAL A 60 9.13 -3.02 6.41
N ARG A 61 10.33 -3.27 6.91
CA ARG A 61 11.26 -4.27 6.36
C ARG A 61 11.55 -5.37 7.37
N ALA A 62 11.60 -6.59 6.90
CA ALA A 62 11.95 -7.74 7.70
C ALA A 62 12.78 -8.76 6.90
N LYS A 63 13.55 -9.57 7.61
CA LYS A 63 14.28 -10.71 7.06
C LYS A 63 13.84 -11.98 7.78
N THR A 64 13.52 -13.02 7.02
CA THR A 64 13.17 -14.33 7.60
C THR A 64 14.42 -15.10 8.01
N SER A 65 14.26 -16.10 8.88
CA SER A 65 15.35 -17.04 9.23
C SER A 65 15.88 -17.84 8.03
N LYS A 66 15.14 -17.89 6.92
CA LYS A 66 15.56 -18.50 5.65
C LYS A 66 16.29 -17.54 4.70
N GLY A 67 16.53 -16.28 5.13
CA GLY A 67 17.22 -15.26 4.36
C GLY A 67 16.32 -14.47 3.42
N GLU A 68 15.00 -14.69 3.38
CA GLU A 68 14.10 -13.94 2.50
C GLU A 68 13.93 -12.51 3.04
N ASN A 69 14.03 -11.52 2.17
CA ASN A 69 13.80 -10.12 2.51
C ASN A 69 12.36 -9.75 2.18
N ILE A 70 11.67 -9.16 3.14
CA ILE A 70 10.27 -8.75 3.00
C ILE A 70 10.17 -7.25 3.16
N ASP A 71 9.45 -6.62 2.24
CA ASP A 71 9.11 -5.20 2.25
C ASP A 71 7.60 -5.03 2.22
N ILE A 72 7.08 -4.24 3.16
CA ILE A 72 5.64 -3.95 3.24
C ILE A 72 5.46 -2.44 3.12
N GLU A 73 4.73 -2.02 2.11
CA GLU A 73 4.48 -0.61 1.81
C GLU A 73 2.97 -0.32 1.86
N VAL A 74 2.59 0.77 2.54
CA VAL A 74 1.21 1.26 2.58
C VAL A 74 1.13 2.54 1.74
N GLN A 75 0.26 2.53 0.73
CA GLN A 75 0.03 3.68 -0.15
C GLN A 75 -1.42 4.12 -0.09
N LEU A 76 -1.64 5.36 0.33
CA LEU A 76 -2.99 5.92 0.53
C LEU A 76 -3.51 6.67 -0.70
N THR A 77 -2.62 7.04 -1.63
CA THR A 77 -2.98 7.80 -2.84
C THR A 77 -2.25 7.25 -4.06
N ASP A 78 -2.97 7.11 -5.17
CA ASP A 78 -2.39 6.74 -6.44
C ASP A 78 -1.59 7.92 -7.05
N GLN A 79 -0.34 7.64 -7.41
CA GLN A 79 0.55 8.58 -8.11
C GLN A 79 0.77 8.16 -9.57
N GLY A 80 0.05 7.16 -10.08
CA GLY A 80 0.13 6.67 -11.45
C GLY A 80 1.44 5.94 -11.80
N ASN A 81 2.17 5.44 -10.81
CA ASN A 81 3.49 4.83 -11.01
C ASN A 81 3.76 3.61 -10.09
N MET A 82 2.73 2.99 -9.55
CA MET A 82 2.86 1.95 -8.54
C MET A 82 3.62 0.72 -9.03
N ASP A 83 3.45 0.34 -10.30
CA ASP A 83 4.21 -0.73 -10.97
C ASP A 83 5.72 -0.48 -10.97
N LYS A 84 6.12 0.73 -11.38
CA LYS A 84 7.53 1.14 -11.42
C LYS A 84 8.12 1.27 -10.03
N ARG A 85 7.31 1.80 -9.12
CA ARG A 85 7.70 2.03 -7.72
C ARG A 85 8.01 0.70 -7.01
N THR A 86 7.10 -0.28 -7.08
CA THR A 86 7.32 -1.58 -6.44
C THR A 86 8.54 -2.30 -7.03
N LEU A 87 8.73 -2.25 -8.36
CA LEU A 87 9.90 -2.84 -9.02
C LEU A 87 11.21 -2.13 -8.63
N PHE A 88 11.18 -0.81 -8.46
CA PHE A 88 12.35 -0.04 -8.02
C PHE A 88 12.80 -0.46 -6.62
N TYR A 89 11.88 -0.56 -5.65
CA TYR A 89 12.21 -0.96 -4.29
C TYR A 89 12.61 -2.43 -4.22
N TRP A 90 11.90 -3.32 -4.95
CA TRP A 90 12.31 -4.71 -5.08
C TRP A 90 13.75 -4.83 -5.61
N GLY A 91 14.06 -4.16 -6.71
CA GLY A 91 15.40 -4.20 -7.32
C GLY A 91 16.48 -3.63 -6.39
N LYS A 92 16.17 -2.55 -5.67
CA LYS A 92 17.09 -1.98 -4.68
C LYS A 92 17.40 -2.98 -3.58
N MET A 93 16.38 -3.59 -2.96
CA MET A 93 16.57 -4.59 -1.92
C MET A 93 17.33 -5.83 -2.44
N TYR A 94 17.04 -6.26 -3.66
CA TYR A 94 17.71 -7.39 -4.28
C TYR A 94 19.20 -7.16 -4.42
N LEU A 95 19.60 -5.95 -4.82
CA LEU A 95 21.02 -5.57 -4.99
C LEU A 95 21.73 -5.27 -3.66
N GLU A 96 21.03 -4.89 -2.60
CA GLU A 96 21.64 -4.63 -1.28
C GLU A 96 22.27 -5.87 -0.66
N ASN A 97 21.82 -7.07 -1.04
CA ASN A 97 22.29 -8.34 -0.48
C ASN A 97 23.58 -8.87 -1.11
N ILE A 98 24.13 -8.21 -2.14
CA ILE A 98 25.36 -8.63 -2.81
C ILE A 98 26.41 -7.53 -2.80
N LYS A 99 27.64 -7.89 -2.46
CA LYS A 99 28.81 -6.98 -2.52
C LYS A 99 29.62 -7.25 -3.77
N GLN A 100 30.39 -6.27 -4.19
CA GLN A 100 31.31 -6.40 -5.33
C GLN A 100 32.23 -7.63 -5.17
N GLY A 101 32.24 -8.51 -6.16
CA GLY A 101 33.07 -9.72 -6.17
C GLY A 101 32.43 -10.94 -5.49
N GLN A 102 31.22 -10.84 -4.97
CA GLN A 102 30.49 -12.00 -4.48
C GLN A 102 29.79 -12.76 -5.62
N ASP A 103 29.53 -14.05 -5.40
CA ASP A 103 28.80 -14.91 -6.32
C ASP A 103 27.30 -14.55 -6.31
N TYR A 104 26.64 -14.62 -7.47
CA TYR A 104 25.20 -14.39 -7.61
C TYR A 104 24.34 -15.40 -6.85
N THR A 105 24.89 -16.56 -6.49
CA THR A 105 24.21 -17.54 -5.64
C THR A 105 23.94 -17.03 -4.23
N ASN A 106 24.58 -15.94 -3.81
CA ASN A 106 24.32 -15.28 -2.54
C ASN A 106 23.13 -14.29 -2.58
N LEU A 107 22.54 -14.07 -3.75
CA LEU A 107 21.36 -13.22 -3.85
C LEU A 107 20.18 -13.90 -3.15
N GLU A 108 19.47 -13.14 -2.35
CA GLU A 108 18.37 -13.60 -1.51
C GLU A 108 17.03 -13.22 -2.15
N LYS A 109 16.02 -14.05 -1.92
CA LYS A 109 14.63 -13.77 -2.34
C LYS A 109 14.13 -12.46 -1.75
N VAL A 110 13.42 -11.68 -2.56
CA VAL A 110 12.73 -10.46 -2.14
C VAL A 110 11.24 -10.59 -2.39
N ILE A 111 10.47 -10.34 -1.34
CA ILE A 111 9.00 -10.33 -1.34
C ILE A 111 8.56 -8.91 -1.05
N THR A 112 7.76 -8.30 -1.94
CA THR A 112 7.13 -7.01 -1.69
C THR A 112 5.64 -7.18 -1.49
N ILE A 113 5.09 -6.52 -0.45
CA ILE A 113 3.66 -6.52 -0.11
C ILE A 113 3.20 -5.07 -0.15
N ASN A 114 2.36 -4.72 -1.13
CA ASN A 114 1.85 -3.39 -1.33
C ASN A 114 0.39 -3.32 -0.88
N ILE A 115 0.10 -2.55 0.16
CA ILE A 115 -1.24 -2.30 0.68
C ILE A 115 -1.72 -0.97 0.10
N LEU A 116 -2.74 -1.01 -0.76
CA LEU A 116 -3.20 0.14 -1.53
C LEU A 116 -4.60 0.58 -1.07
N ASP A 117 -4.77 1.86 -0.75
CA ASP A 117 -6.08 2.47 -0.50
C ASP A 117 -6.70 3.07 -1.78
N PHE A 118 -6.36 2.50 -2.92
CA PHE A 118 -6.90 2.83 -4.25
C PHE A 118 -6.92 1.57 -5.13
N GLU A 119 -7.71 1.58 -6.22
CA GLU A 119 -7.71 0.52 -7.22
C GLU A 119 -6.59 0.77 -8.24
N PHE A 120 -5.74 -0.22 -8.43
CA PHE A 120 -4.56 -0.14 -9.30
C PHE A 120 -4.60 -1.16 -10.44
N LEU A 121 -4.90 -2.41 -10.12
CA LEU A 121 -4.94 -3.50 -11.10
C LEU A 121 -6.32 -3.59 -11.76
N GLY A 122 -6.36 -3.89 -13.06
CA GLY A 122 -7.62 -4.14 -13.80
C GLY A 122 -8.29 -5.48 -13.49
N THR A 123 -7.99 -6.10 -12.33
CA THR A 123 -8.57 -7.38 -11.88
C THR A 123 -9.66 -7.15 -10.84
N GLU A 124 -10.59 -8.11 -10.71
CA GLU A 124 -11.65 -8.04 -9.69
C GLU A 124 -11.16 -8.41 -8.27
N ASN A 125 -10.03 -9.10 -8.16
CA ASN A 125 -9.54 -9.60 -6.89
C ASN A 125 -8.89 -8.49 -6.07
N TYR A 126 -9.18 -8.45 -4.76
CA TYR A 126 -8.53 -7.56 -3.81
C TYR A 126 -7.10 -7.96 -3.46
N GLN A 127 -6.72 -9.22 -3.73
CA GLN A 127 -5.38 -9.76 -3.53
C GLN A 127 -4.86 -10.34 -4.83
N SER A 128 -3.70 -9.86 -5.29
CA SER A 128 -2.99 -10.35 -6.46
C SER A 128 -1.52 -10.63 -6.12
N SER A 129 -0.95 -11.66 -6.72
CA SER A 129 0.47 -12.00 -6.56
C SER A 129 1.10 -12.22 -7.92
N PHE A 130 2.35 -11.78 -8.06
CA PHE A 130 3.11 -11.82 -9.31
C PHE A 130 4.45 -12.49 -9.08
N HIS A 131 4.82 -13.36 -10.04
CA HIS A 131 6.08 -14.06 -10.12
C HIS A 131 6.55 -14.04 -11.59
N LEU A 132 7.77 -14.47 -11.85
CA LEU A 132 8.30 -14.62 -13.22
C LEU A 132 7.95 -15.98 -13.77
N TRP A 133 7.01 -16.01 -14.72
CA TRP A 133 6.56 -17.21 -15.42
C TRP A 133 6.95 -17.16 -16.88
N GLU A 134 7.10 -18.34 -17.49
CA GLU A 134 7.27 -18.47 -18.93
C GLU A 134 5.95 -18.13 -19.65
N ASP A 135 6.01 -17.43 -20.79
CA ASP A 135 4.83 -16.87 -21.44
C ASP A 135 3.92 -17.92 -22.08
N ILE A 136 4.50 -19.04 -22.54
CA ILE A 136 3.81 -20.14 -23.22
C ILE A 136 3.55 -21.28 -22.23
N GLU A 137 4.58 -21.72 -21.55
CA GLU A 137 4.55 -22.79 -20.52
C GLU A 137 4.17 -22.17 -19.16
N LYS A 138 2.93 -21.76 -18.98
CA LYS A 138 2.44 -20.99 -17.84
C LYS A 138 2.59 -21.66 -16.47
N ASP A 139 2.87 -22.96 -16.44
CA ASP A 139 3.17 -23.70 -15.21
C ASP A 139 4.67 -23.69 -14.88
N TYR A 140 5.52 -23.13 -15.75
CA TYR A 140 6.96 -23.01 -15.55
C TYR A 140 7.36 -21.66 -14.97
N MET A 141 7.76 -21.66 -13.71
CA MET A 141 8.31 -20.49 -13.02
C MET A 141 9.82 -20.41 -13.28
N LEU A 142 10.29 -19.29 -13.84
CA LEU A 142 11.72 -19.09 -14.09
C LEU A 142 12.52 -19.10 -12.78
N THR A 143 12.02 -18.41 -11.77
CA THR A 143 12.63 -18.29 -10.45
C THR A 143 11.59 -17.83 -9.43
N ASP A 144 11.76 -18.20 -8.17
CA ASP A 144 10.97 -17.70 -7.05
C ASP A 144 11.58 -16.48 -6.35
N MET A 145 12.71 -15.96 -6.87
CA MET A 145 13.39 -14.80 -6.29
C MET A 145 12.56 -13.51 -6.29
N VAL A 146 11.59 -13.41 -7.22
CA VAL A 146 10.66 -12.28 -7.34
C VAL A 146 9.28 -12.71 -6.89
N GLU A 147 8.77 -12.06 -5.85
CA GLU A 147 7.40 -12.24 -5.39
C GLU A 147 6.81 -10.88 -5.00
N ILE A 148 5.75 -10.45 -5.72
CA ILE A 148 5.14 -9.14 -5.54
C ILE A 148 3.66 -9.33 -5.23
N HIS A 149 3.19 -8.77 -4.11
CA HIS A 149 1.80 -8.80 -3.70
C HIS A 149 1.18 -7.41 -3.73
N PHE A 150 -0.08 -7.35 -4.16
CA PHE A 150 -0.95 -6.19 -4.02
C PHE A 150 -2.19 -6.57 -3.23
N LEU A 151 -2.52 -5.74 -2.25
CA LEU A 151 -3.74 -5.79 -1.44
C LEU A 151 -4.49 -4.48 -1.67
N GLU A 152 -5.57 -4.52 -2.45
CA GLU A 152 -6.34 -3.34 -2.83
C GLU A 152 -7.57 -3.21 -1.92
N LEU A 153 -7.47 -2.37 -0.90
CA LEU A 153 -8.51 -2.18 0.12
C LEU A 153 -9.87 -1.76 -0.45
N PRO A 154 -9.97 -0.89 -1.50
CA PRO A 154 -11.28 -0.55 -2.07
C PRO A 154 -12.00 -1.76 -2.68
N LYS A 155 -11.28 -2.69 -3.32
CA LYS A 155 -11.87 -3.93 -3.83
C LYS A 155 -12.34 -4.83 -2.70
N PHE A 156 -11.56 -4.92 -1.62
CA PHE A 156 -11.96 -5.65 -0.41
C PHE A 156 -13.21 -5.04 0.23
N ARG A 157 -13.32 -3.69 0.29
CA ARG A 157 -14.53 -3.01 0.79
C ARG A 157 -15.77 -3.37 -0.01
N LYS A 158 -15.66 -3.47 -1.34
CA LYS A 158 -16.76 -3.84 -2.24
C LYS A 158 -17.21 -5.30 -2.11
N LYS A 159 -16.36 -6.18 -1.57
CA LYS A 159 -16.70 -7.59 -1.37
C LYS A 159 -17.85 -7.72 -0.36
N LYS A 160 -18.99 -8.32 -0.80
CA LYS A 160 -20.21 -8.46 0.01
C LYS A 160 -20.04 -9.49 1.13
N ASP A 161 -19.55 -10.67 0.79
CA ASP A 161 -19.43 -11.81 1.71
C ASP A 161 -17.97 -11.93 2.21
N LYS A 162 -17.63 -11.14 3.24
CA LYS A 162 -16.33 -11.18 3.87
C LYS A 162 -16.23 -12.37 4.83
N ASP A 163 -15.25 -13.22 4.60
CA ASP A 163 -15.01 -14.44 5.38
C ASP A 163 -13.86 -14.26 6.36
N TYR A 164 -13.90 -13.25 7.23
CA TYR A 164 -12.83 -12.98 8.18
C TYR A 164 -12.72 -14.06 9.29
N ARG A 165 -13.70 -14.94 9.44
CA ARG A 165 -13.66 -16.03 10.42
C ARG A 165 -12.71 -17.13 10.01
N ASP A 166 -12.78 -17.58 8.76
CA ASP A 166 -11.97 -18.68 8.24
C ASP A 166 -10.83 -18.21 7.34
N ASN A 167 -10.93 -17.01 6.79
CA ASN A 167 -9.92 -16.39 5.95
C ASN A 167 -9.04 -15.40 6.73
N HIS A 168 -7.80 -15.80 7.00
CA HIS A 168 -6.85 -15.05 7.81
C HIS A 168 -6.48 -13.70 7.22
N ILE A 169 -6.31 -13.60 5.87
CA ILE A 169 -6.04 -12.30 5.24
C ILE A 169 -7.24 -11.35 5.33
N GLU A 170 -8.46 -11.85 5.16
CA GLU A 170 -9.66 -11.02 5.30
C GLU A 170 -9.84 -10.51 6.74
N ARG A 171 -9.43 -11.31 7.72
CA ARG A 171 -9.38 -10.89 9.13
C ARG A 171 -8.46 -9.70 9.34
N TRP A 172 -7.23 -9.77 8.81
CA TRP A 172 -6.28 -8.66 8.86
C TRP A 172 -6.77 -7.44 8.08
N LEU A 173 -7.32 -7.62 6.87
CA LEU A 173 -7.85 -6.51 6.08
C LEU A 173 -9.03 -5.83 6.79
N MET A 174 -9.92 -6.59 7.46
CA MET A 174 -10.96 -6.02 8.32
C MET A 174 -10.34 -5.18 9.44
N PHE A 175 -9.31 -5.67 10.13
CA PHE A 175 -8.63 -4.94 11.20
C PHE A 175 -7.97 -3.65 10.72
N LEU A 176 -7.47 -3.61 9.48
CA LEU A 176 -6.86 -2.40 8.89
C LEU A 176 -7.87 -1.32 8.48
N GLU A 177 -9.17 -1.63 8.40
CA GLU A 177 -10.21 -0.63 8.11
C GLU A 177 -10.34 0.41 9.24
N LYS A 178 -10.81 1.63 8.89
CA LYS A 178 -10.88 2.75 9.85
C LYS A 178 -12.03 2.64 10.83
N ASP A 179 -13.21 2.20 10.35
CA ASP A 179 -14.47 2.28 11.09
C ASP A 179 -15.06 0.89 11.33
N ILE A 180 -14.34 0.07 12.11
CA ILE A 180 -14.81 -1.27 12.45
C ILE A 180 -15.75 -1.18 13.66
N PRO A 181 -16.95 -1.80 13.59
CA PRO A 181 -17.80 -1.91 14.78
C PRO A 181 -17.06 -2.60 15.94
N GLU A 182 -17.26 -2.11 17.15
CA GLU A 182 -16.61 -2.66 18.36
C GLU A 182 -16.88 -4.16 18.54
N THR A 183 -18.09 -4.61 18.17
CA THR A 183 -18.44 -6.04 18.20
C THR A 183 -17.58 -6.87 17.26
N THR A 184 -17.35 -6.37 16.03
CA THR A 184 -16.49 -7.02 15.04
C THR A 184 -15.04 -7.03 15.51
N LEU A 185 -14.55 -5.91 16.04
CA LEU A 185 -13.18 -5.83 16.58
C LEU A 185 -12.95 -6.85 17.70
N LYS A 186 -13.87 -6.97 18.65
CA LYS A 186 -13.81 -7.99 19.70
C LYS A 186 -13.79 -9.43 19.15
N GLU A 187 -14.55 -9.69 18.09
CA GLU A 187 -14.52 -10.97 17.41
C GLU A 187 -13.16 -11.22 16.72
N LEU A 188 -12.61 -10.25 15.99
CA LEU A 188 -11.29 -10.37 15.37
C LEU A 188 -10.20 -10.69 16.40
N ILE A 189 -10.20 -9.98 17.53
CA ILE A 189 -9.26 -10.22 18.66
C ILE A 189 -9.41 -11.64 19.23
N SER A 190 -10.63 -12.14 19.32
CA SER A 190 -10.87 -13.50 19.81
C SER A 190 -10.39 -14.59 18.87
N LEU A 191 -10.37 -14.30 17.55
CA LEU A 191 -9.96 -15.23 16.51
C LEU A 191 -8.43 -15.22 16.25
N ASP A 192 -7.74 -14.13 16.60
CA ASP A 192 -6.31 -13.97 16.36
C ASP A 192 -5.63 -13.16 17.46
N THR A 193 -4.78 -13.81 18.24
CA THR A 193 -4.06 -13.18 19.35
C THR A 193 -3.10 -12.08 18.88
N ALA A 194 -2.58 -12.17 17.64
CA ALA A 194 -1.70 -11.14 17.10
C ALA A 194 -2.48 -9.86 16.79
N ILE A 195 -3.75 -9.97 16.34
CA ILE A 195 -4.65 -8.81 16.21
C ILE A 195 -4.93 -8.19 17.58
N GLY A 196 -5.13 -9.01 18.61
CA GLY A 196 -5.29 -8.48 19.97
C GLY A 196 -4.10 -7.68 20.46
N LYS A 197 -2.88 -8.13 20.17
CA LYS A 197 -1.64 -7.39 20.48
C LYS A 197 -1.50 -6.12 19.63
N ALA A 198 -1.87 -6.19 18.36
CA ALA A 198 -1.87 -5.03 17.48
C ALA A 198 -2.82 -3.94 17.99
N GLU A 199 -4.02 -4.31 18.45
CA GLU A 199 -4.97 -3.37 19.04
C GLU A 199 -4.44 -2.76 20.35
N GLN A 200 -3.91 -3.55 21.24
CA GLN A 200 -3.26 -3.03 22.48
C GLN A 200 -2.15 -2.04 22.15
N LYS A 201 -1.37 -2.30 21.08
CA LYS A 201 -0.33 -1.38 20.63
C LYS A 201 -0.93 -0.07 20.11
N ILE A 202 -2.04 -0.12 19.35
CA ILE A 202 -2.75 1.07 18.87
C ILE A 202 -3.30 1.88 20.04
N GLU A 203 -3.93 1.24 21.02
CA GLU A 203 -4.42 1.90 22.23
C GLU A 203 -3.30 2.61 23.00
N TYR A 204 -2.16 1.94 23.18
CA TYR A 204 -0.98 2.54 23.78
C TYR A 204 -0.48 3.75 23.00
N LEU A 205 -0.33 3.63 21.68
CA LEU A 205 0.10 4.72 20.81
C LEU A 205 -0.87 5.91 20.82
N SER A 206 -2.16 5.62 20.98
CA SER A 206 -3.21 6.66 21.08
C SER A 206 -3.17 7.43 22.40
N SER A 207 -2.56 6.87 23.43
CA SER A 207 -2.35 7.55 24.72
C SER A 207 -1.06 8.39 24.78
N ASP A 208 -0.15 8.23 23.81
CA ASP A 208 1.12 8.95 23.75
C ASP A 208 0.97 10.27 22.97
N GLU A 209 1.10 11.41 23.66
CA GLU A 209 0.90 12.74 23.08
C GLU A 209 1.82 13.04 21.90
N GLU A 210 3.09 12.62 21.97
CA GLU A 210 4.05 12.85 20.88
C GLU A 210 3.69 12.02 19.64
N THR A 211 3.33 10.77 19.81
CA THR A 211 2.84 9.89 18.73
C THR A 211 1.59 10.47 18.08
N MET A 212 0.63 10.94 18.89
CA MET A 212 -0.60 11.55 18.38
C MET A 212 -0.35 12.86 17.65
N ARG A 213 0.61 13.67 18.12
CA ARG A 213 1.03 14.88 17.41
C ARG A 213 1.56 14.56 16.01
N ILE A 214 2.49 13.56 15.89
CA ILE A 214 3.04 13.13 14.60
C ILE A 214 1.95 12.56 13.71
N TYR A 215 1.03 11.76 14.28
CA TYR A 215 -0.12 11.23 13.57
C TYR A 215 -0.97 12.35 12.92
N TYR A 216 -1.35 13.37 13.67
CA TYR A 216 -2.15 14.47 13.15
C TYR A 216 -1.39 15.33 12.13
N GLU A 217 -0.09 15.55 12.31
CA GLU A 217 0.74 16.23 11.34
C GLU A 217 0.80 15.43 10.01
N ARG A 218 0.91 14.10 10.09
CA ARG A 218 0.90 13.22 8.92
C ARG A 218 -0.45 13.23 8.21
N GLU A 219 -1.56 13.09 8.94
CA GLU A 219 -2.91 13.16 8.38
C GLU A 219 -3.14 14.51 7.66
N ARG A 220 -2.76 15.62 8.28
CA ARG A 220 -2.85 16.94 7.65
C ARG A 220 -2.04 17.02 6.36
N SER A 221 -0.79 16.54 6.36
CA SER A 221 0.05 16.51 5.15
C SER A 221 -0.56 15.69 4.03
N LEU A 222 -1.19 14.55 4.34
CA LEU A 222 -1.89 13.71 3.36
C LEU A 222 -3.11 14.45 2.78
N HIS A 223 -3.91 15.13 3.61
CA HIS A 223 -5.04 15.92 3.16
C HIS A 223 -4.60 17.12 2.29
N GLU A 224 -3.55 17.84 2.68
CA GLU A 224 -3.00 18.94 1.88
C GLU A 224 -2.52 18.46 0.52
N ARG A 225 -1.82 17.31 0.46
CA ARG A 225 -1.38 16.71 -0.80
C ARG A 225 -2.56 16.29 -1.67
N ALA A 226 -3.58 15.63 -1.12
CA ALA A 226 -4.80 15.26 -1.84
C ALA A 226 -5.50 16.49 -2.42
N ASN A 227 -5.62 17.57 -1.64
CA ASN A 227 -6.18 18.85 -2.08
C ASN A 227 -5.35 19.49 -3.20
N MET A 228 -4.01 19.43 -3.13
CA MET A 228 -3.13 19.95 -4.18
C MET A 228 -3.32 19.19 -5.49
N ILE A 229 -3.41 17.85 -5.45
CA ILE A 229 -3.63 17.00 -6.64
C ILE A 229 -5.00 17.30 -7.24
N SER A 230 -6.06 17.30 -6.44
CA SER A 230 -7.43 17.62 -6.90
C SER A 230 -7.52 19.02 -7.50
N SER A 231 -6.85 20.00 -6.89
CA SER A 231 -6.80 21.37 -7.41
C SER A 231 -6.01 21.47 -8.73
N ALA A 232 -4.93 20.70 -8.87
CA ALA A 232 -4.15 20.66 -10.11
C ALA A 232 -4.94 19.97 -11.25
N GLU A 233 -5.63 18.86 -10.95
CA GLU A 233 -6.51 18.16 -11.86
C GLU A 233 -7.66 19.08 -12.35
N LYS A 234 -8.34 19.74 -11.41
CA LYS A 234 -9.41 20.69 -11.74
C LYS A 234 -8.90 21.83 -12.63
N ARG A 235 -7.73 22.40 -12.33
CA ARG A 235 -7.11 23.44 -13.18
C ARG A 235 -6.80 22.91 -14.57
N GLY A 236 -6.25 21.70 -14.69
CA GLY A 236 -6.00 21.07 -16.00
C GLY A 236 -7.28 20.87 -16.81
N LYS A 237 -8.35 20.38 -16.17
CA LYS A 237 -9.68 20.24 -16.82
C LYS A 237 -10.24 21.59 -17.29
N LEU A 238 -10.12 22.63 -16.47
CA LEU A 238 -10.54 24.00 -16.81
C LEU A 238 -9.74 24.57 -17.98
N GLU A 239 -8.44 24.31 -18.06
CA GLU A 239 -7.59 24.75 -19.18
C GLU A 239 -7.98 24.04 -20.49
N VAL A 240 -8.21 22.72 -20.44
CA VAL A 240 -8.74 21.96 -21.58
C VAL A 240 -10.10 22.50 -22.00
N ALA A 241 -11.02 22.73 -21.06
CA ALA A 241 -12.33 23.29 -21.34
C ALA A 241 -12.25 24.65 -22.03
N LYS A 242 -11.37 25.55 -21.55
CA LYS A 242 -11.13 26.87 -22.20
C LYS A 242 -10.69 26.74 -23.64
N ASN A 243 -9.79 25.84 -23.96
CA ASN A 243 -9.30 25.61 -25.33
C ASN A 243 -10.36 25.01 -26.27
N LEU A 244 -11.46 24.47 -25.71
CA LEU A 244 -12.56 23.88 -26.46
C LEU A 244 -13.77 24.83 -26.64
N LEU A 245 -13.80 25.97 -25.92
CA LEU A 245 -14.95 26.88 -25.94
C LEU A 245 -15.34 27.37 -27.35
N ASP A 246 -14.36 27.60 -28.22
CA ASP A 246 -14.61 28.09 -29.61
C ASP A 246 -15.00 26.98 -30.60
N ILE A 247 -14.87 25.68 -30.14
CA ILE A 247 -15.01 24.52 -31.03
C ILE A 247 -16.26 23.71 -30.72
N LEU A 248 -16.62 23.58 -29.42
CA LEU A 248 -17.66 22.68 -28.92
C LEU A 248 -18.73 23.42 -28.11
N ASP A 249 -19.93 22.82 -28.04
CA ASP A 249 -20.99 23.25 -27.11
C ASP A 249 -20.72 22.92 -25.68
N ASN A 250 -21.45 23.54 -24.75
CA ASN A 250 -21.25 23.38 -23.31
C ASN A 250 -21.48 21.94 -22.81
N GLU A 251 -22.48 21.25 -23.34
CA GLU A 251 -22.86 19.89 -23.02
C GLU A 251 -21.72 18.92 -23.39
N THR A 252 -21.18 19.08 -24.58
CA THR A 252 -20.06 18.26 -25.08
C THR A 252 -18.80 18.49 -24.25
N ILE A 253 -18.45 19.76 -23.94
CA ILE A 253 -17.30 20.07 -23.10
C ILE A 253 -17.44 19.47 -21.70
N ALA A 254 -18.62 19.63 -21.07
CA ALA A 254 -18.90 19.05 -19.76
C ALA A 254 -18.72 17.51 -19.78
N LEU A 255 -19.30 16.83 -20.78
CA LEU A 255 -19.18 15.39 -20.96
C LEU A 255 -17.71 14.94 -21.13
N LYS A 256 -16.90 15.67 -21.86
CA LYS A 256 -15.50 15.29 -22.18
C LYS A 256 -14.52 15.64 -21.06
N THR A 257 -14.76 16.69 -20.29
CA THR A 257 -13.88 17.13 -19.20
C THR A 257 -14.30 16.62 -17.82
N GLY A 258 -15.58 16.23 -17.68
CA GLY A 258 -16.18 15.89 -16.40
C GLY A 258 -16.36 17.08 -15.46
N LEU A 259 -16.32 18.32 -16.01
CA LEU A 259 -16.69 19.53 -15.27
C LEU A 259 -18.20 19.72 -15.26
N ASP A 260 -18.69 20.46 -14.26
CA ASP A 260 -20.10 20.85 -14.22
C ASP A 260 -20.45 21.80 -15.38
N ILE A 261 -21.66 21.65 -15.94
CA ILE A 261 -22.12 22.46 -17.07
C ILE A 261 -22.19 23.95 -16.72
N GLU A 262 -22.51 24.28 -15.47
CA GLU A 262 -22.53 25.66 -15.00
C GLU A 262 -21.11 26.26 -14.97
N GLU A 263 -20.11 25.48 -14.56
CA GLU A 263 -18.69 25.90 -14.63
C GLU A 263 -18.27 26.21 -16.07
N ILE A 264 -18.74 25.44 -17.05
CA ILE A 264 -18.47 25.70 -18.48
C ILE A 264 -19.16 26.97 -18.97
N LYS A 265 -20.43 27.23 -18.56
CA LYS A 265 -21.15 28.46 -18.89
C LYS A 265 -20.42 29.68 -18.32
N ASP A 266 -20.00 29.61 -17.06
CA ASP A 266 -19.23 30.68 -16.42
C ASP A 266 -17.90 30.96 -17.14
N LEU A 267 -17.19 29.90 -17.55
CA LEU A 267 -15.97 30.03 -18.35
C LEU A 267 -16.22 30.73 -19.66
N ARG A 268 -17.34 30.46 -20.35
CA ARG A 268 -17.68 31.09 -21.61
C ARG A 268 -18.01 32.58 -21.47
N VAL A 269 -18.74 32.94 -20.40
CA VAL A 269 -19.07 34.34 -20.09
C VAL A 269 -17.80 35.13 -19.73
N ASN A 270 -16.87 34.53 -18.98
CA ASN A 270 -15.65 35.22 -18.53
C ASN A 270 -14.51 35.23 -19.57
N ASN A 271 -14.65 34.55 -20.73
CA ASN A 271 -13.67 34.55 -21.84
C ASN A 271 -14.21 35.26 -23.11
N CYS A 272 -15.40 35.87 -23.05
CA CYS A 272 -15.89 36.84 -24.00
C CYS A 272 -15.52 38.24 -23.50
#